data_a99c2b07e429fe177a6b5f08bbd992d1
#
_entry.id   a99c2b07e429fe177a6b5f08bbd992d1
#
_cell.length_a   1.000
_cell.length_b   1.000
_cell.length_c   1.000
_cell.angle_alpha   90.00
_cell.angle_beta   90.00
_cell.angle_gamma   90.00
#
_symmetry.space_group_name_H-M   'P 1'
#
loop_
_entity.id
_entity.type
_entity.pdbx_description
1 polymer ?
#
loop_
_entity_poly.entity_id
_entity_poly.type
_entity_poly.pdbx_seq_one_letter_code
_entity_poly.pdbx_strand_id
1 'polypeptide(L)'
;MTRLAGAALALVVIATLSGCGILRSATPAPSGSAVAPTTTAGAVPVGTSSRTLEIDGQTRTYLIHRPAVLDASAALVMMLHGGFGSAAQAERSYGWNAEADAQRFVVVYPDGAGRAWNVGGGCCGTPGRTGVDDVAFLAAVVHDVELALPIDPARVYATGISNGGMMAYRLACDTSLFAAIGPDSATLLGDCPTPHPVSVLAIHGTADHNIPYDGGEGSGFAKIDGPSIPAVNQLWRTADGCDPPTSSVAGQVTTSTASCPGGRTVELITIAGAGHQWPGSTKGRQGADTPYPGLDATQVIWEFFAAHPAA
;
A
#
# COMPACT_ATOMS: atom_id res chain seq x y z
N MET A 1 -16.12 6.15 -77.10
CA MET A 1 -15.03 5.35 -77.63
C MET A 1 -14.60 4.39 -76.58
N THR A 2 -15.18 3.30 -76.50
CA THR A 2 -14.95 1.95 -77.05
C THR A 2 -13.68 1.25 -76.54
N ARG A 3 -13.95 0.15 -75.84
CA ARG A 3 -13.24 -1.15 -75.83
C ARG A 3 -12.33 -1.40 -74.63
N LEU A 4 -12.10 -2.61 -74.04
CA LEU A 4 -12.69 -3.97 -74.22
C LEU A 4 -12.31 -4.80 -72.99
N ALA A 5 -13.07 -5.78 -72.71
CA ALA A 5 -12.88 -6.79 -71.67
C ALA A 5 -11.71 -7.75 -71.98
N GLY A 6 -11.08 -8.26 -70.96
CA GLY A 6 -10.17 -9.39 -70.98
C GLY A 6 -10.37 -10.27 -69.78
N ALA A 7 -11.07 -11.35 -69.94
CA ALA A 7 -11.20 -12.41 -68.94
C ALA A 7 -10.00 -13.35 -69.09
N ALA A 8 -9.31 -13.62 -68.00
CA ALA A 8 -8.31 -14.68 -67.92
C ALA A 8 -8.80 -15.75 -66.90
N LEU A 9 -9.01 -16.91 -67.45
CA LEU A 9 -9.38 -18.13 -66.77
C LEU A 9 -8.09 -18.72 -66.14
N ALA A 10 -8.01 -18.89 -64.84
CA ALA A 10 -6.89 -19.58 -64.22
C ALA A 10 -7.35 -20.92 -63.61
N LEU A 11 -6.73 -21.97 -64.05
CA LEU A 11 -6.91 -23.34 -63.62
C LEU A 11 -6.60 -23.54 -62.13
N VAL A 12 -7.47 -24.19 -61.41
CA VAL A 12 -7.23 -24.67 -60.05
C VAL A 12 -6.61 -26.08 -60.16
N VAL A 13 -5.36 -26.23 -59.74
CA VAL A 13 -4.70 -27.50 -59.53
C VAL A 13 -4.84 -27.86 -58.04
N ILE A 14 -5.62 -28.87 -57.73
CA ILE A 14 -5.73 -29.41 -56.37
C ILE A 14 -4.61 -30.44 -56.18
N ALA A 15 -3.60 -30.07 -55.41
CA ALA A 15 -2.59 -31.00 -54.91
C ALA A 15 -2.99 -31.48 -53.50
N THR A 16 -3.39 -32.73 -53.37
CA THR A 16 -3.59 -33.43 -52.11
C THR A 16 -2.25 -33.84 -51.53
N LEU A 17 -1.80 -33.16 -50.52
CA LEU A 17 -0.66 -33.58 -49.69
C LEU A 17 -1.21 -34.25 -48.40
N SER A 18 -1.11 -35.57 -48.34
CA SER A 18 -1.29 -36.32 -47.10
C SER A 18 -0.08 -36.08 -46.19
N GLY A 19 -0.22 -35.20 -45.22
CA GLY A 19 0.78 -34.95 -44.17
C GLY A 19 0.41 -35.73 -42.92
N CYS A 20 1.22 -36.73 -42.53
CA CYS A 20 1.18 -37.35 -41.23
C CYS A 20 1.40 -36.32 -40.12
N GLY A 21 0.35 -35.98 -39.40
CA GLY A 21 0.44 -35.13 -38.20
C GLY A 21 1.07 -35.92 -37.06
N ILE A 22 2.30 -35.58 -36.71
CA ILE A 22 2.91 -35.98 -35.44
C ILE A 22 2.23 -35.19 -34.34
N LEU A 23 1.36 -35.83 -33.56
CA LEU A 23 0.82 -35.29 -32.32
C LEU A 23 1.99 -35.12 -31.34
N ARG A 24 2.50 -33.92 -31.21
CA ARG A 24 3.35 -33.50 -30.08
C ARG A 24 2.45 -33.42 -28.87
N SER A 25 2.54 -34.39 -27.97
CA SER A 25 2.02 -34.31 -26.62
C SER A 25 2.64 -33.09 -25.94
N ALA A 26 1.87 -32.07 -25.69
CA ALA A 26 2.27 -30.96 -24.84
C ALA A 26 2.41 -31.49 -23.41
N THR A 27 3.63 -31.56 -22.91
CA THR A 27 3.92 -31.80 -21.49
C THR A 27 3.33 -30.61 -20.71
N PRO A 28 2.45 -30.81 -19.70
CA PRO A 28 1.99 -29.75 -18.87
C PRO A 28 3.20 -29.14 -18.12
N ALA A 29 3.31 -27.82 -18.13
CA ALA A 29 4.27 -27.10 -17.32
C ALA A 29 4.07 -27.48 -15.85
N PRO A 30 5.15 -27.64 -15.04
CA PRO A 30 5.00 -27.90 -13.63
C PRO A 30 4.24 -26.75 -12.98
N SER A 31 3.07 -27.06 -12.44
CA SER A 31 2.34 -26.16 -11.55
C SER A 31 3.24 -25.93 -10.34
N GLY A 32 3.86 -24.77 -10.25
CA GLY A 32 4.55 -24.34 -9.04
C GLY A 32 3.54 -24.31 -7.91
N SER A 33 3.59 -25.31 -7.03
CA SER A 33 2.85 -25.27 -5.77
C SER A 33 3.40 -24.09 -4.99
N ALA A 34 2.61 -23.02 -4.83
CA ALA A 34 2.90 -21.98 -3.87
C ALA A 34 3.05 -22.65 -2.50
N VAL A 35 4.22 -22.57 -1.92
CA VAL A 35 4.49 -23.06 -0.57
C VAL A 35 3.70 -22.17 0.36
N ALA A 36 2.71 -22.72 1.06
CA ALA A 36 1.97 -21.96 2.06
C ALA A 36 2.94 -21.44 3.13
N PRO A 37 2.77 -20.17 3.59
CA PRO A 37 3.64 -19.61 4.63
C PRO A 37 3.56 -20.45 5.89
N THR A 38 4.72 -20.82 6.43
CA THR A 38 4.79 -21.55 7.71
C THR A 38 4.86 -20.53 8.84
N THR A 39 3.81 -20.49 9.66
CA THR A 39 3.73 -19.61 10.83
C THR A 39 4.29 -20.30 12.06
N THR A 40 4.95 -19.54 12.94
CA THR A 40 5.24 -20.01 14.30
C THR A 40 3.97 -19.83 15.13
N ALA A 41 3.10 -20.84 15.16
CA ALA A 41 1.83 -20.81 15.87
C ALA A 41 2.07 -20.72 17.41
N GLY A 42 2.10 -19.51 17.93
CA GLY A 42 2.13 -19.20 19.36
C GLY A 42 1.08 -18.15 19.71
N ALA A 43 0.56 -18.22 20.95
CA ALA A 43 -0.36 -17.19 21.45
C ALA A 43 0.32 -15.81 21.40
N VAL A 44 -0.40 -14.79 20.94
CA VAL A 44 0.07 -13.39 20.97
C VAL A 44 -0.11 -12.84 22.38
N PRO A 45 0.98 -12.56 23.12
CA PRO A 45 0.89 -11.99 24.47
C PRO A 45 0.39 -10.55 24.43
N VAL A 46 -0.08 -10.05 25.58
CA VAL A 46 -0.37 -8.62 25.76
C VAL A 46 0.93 -7.82 25.66
N GLY A 47 0.84 -6.62 25.09
CA GLY A 47 2.00 -5.78 24.78
C GLY A 47 2.64 -6.16 23.44
N THR A 48 3.89 -5.74 23.25
CA THR A 48 4.61 -5.98 22.01
C THR A 48 5.39 -7.29 22.02
N SER A 49 5.29 -8.04 20.94
CA SER A 49 6.06 -9.26 20.70
C SER A 49 6.51 -9.33 19.24
N SER A 50 7.53 -10.15 18.96
CA SER A 50 8.03 -10.38 17.60
C SER A 50 7.49 -11.70 17.06
N ARG A 51 7.17 -11.73 15.77
CA ARG A 51 6.78 -12.93 15.03
C ARG A 51 7.61 -13.05 13.75
N THR A 52 7.72 -14.25 13.23
CA THR A 52 8.46 -14.56 12.00
C THR A 52 7.61 -15.38 11.05
N LEU A 53 7.79 -15.13 9.75
CA LEU A 53 7.16 -15.86 8.66
C LEU A 53 8.23 -16.29 7.66
N GLU A 54 8.05 -17.47 7.06
CA GLU A 54 8.85 -17.91 5.93
C GLU A 54 8.11 -17.57 4.62
N ILE A 55 8.68 -16.65 3.85
CA ILE A 55 8.12 -16.18 2.57
C ILE A 55 9.18 -16.40 1.49
N ASP A 56 8.89 -17.24 0.50
CA ASP A 56 9.79 -17.58 -0.62
C ASP A 56 11.20 -18.00 -0.16
N GLY A 57 11.25 -18.77 0.95
CA GLY A 57 12.50 -19.26 1.54
C GLY A 57 13.31 -18.21 2.28
N GLN A 58 12.71 -17.05 2.57
CA GLN A 58 13.30 -16.00 3.39
C GLN A 58 12.53 -15.83 4.69
N THR A 59 13.26 -15.77 5.80
CA THR A 59 12.67 -15.42 7.09
C THR A 59 12.40 -13.92 7.13
N ARG A 60 11.12 -13.55 7.28
CA ARG A 60 10.65 -12.17 7.43
C ARG A 60 10.09 -11.99 8.84
N THR A 61 10.25 -10.81 9.39
CA THR A 61 9.84 -10.51 10.77
C THR A 61 8.86 -9.35 10.83
N TYR A 62 8.04 -9.34 11.88
CA TYR A 62 7.21 -8.19 12.24
C TYR A 62 7.01 -8.12 13.76
N LEU A 63 6.79 -6.91 14.27
CA LEU A 63 6.31 -6.70 15.63
C LEU A 63 4.78 -6.65 15.62
N ILE A 64 4.17 -7.18 16.69
CA ILE A 64 2.75 -7.08 16.94
C ILE A 64 2.52 -6.54 18.34
N HIS A 65 1.71 -5.50 18.46
CA HIS A 65 1.24 -4.99 19.74
C HIS A 65 -0.23 -5.35 19.93
N ARG A 66 -0.49 -6.11 20.99
CA ARG A 66 -1.83 -6.51 21.42
C ARG A 66 -2.19 -5.75 22.69
N PRO A 67 -3.26 -4.93 22.71
CA PRO A 67 -3.72 -4.28 23.93
C PRO A 67 -4.17 -5.27 24.99
N ALA A 68 -4.16 -4.85 26.27
CA ALA A 68 -4.59 -5.68 27.38
C ALA A 68 -6.08 -6.06 27.27
N VAL A 69 -6.89 -5.15 26.74
CA VAL A 69 -8.30 -5.38 26.42
C VAL A 69 -8.45 -5.36 24.89
N LEU A 70 -8.93 -6.46 24.34
CA LEU A 70 -9.20 -6.60 22.91
C LEU A 70 -10.67 -6.95 22.71
N ASP A 71 -11.31 -6.30 21.74
CA ASP A 71 -12.68 -6.59 21.39
C ASP A 71 -12.80 -7.99 20.73
N ALA A 72 -13.97 -8.62 20.82
CA ALA A 72 -14.22 -9.93 20.21
C ALA A 72 -14.16 -9.91 18.66
N SER A 73 -14.20 -8.74 18.05
CA SER A 73 -14.05 -8.47 16.62
C SER A 73 -13.21 -7.20 16.50
N ALA A 74 -11.89 -7.34 16.58
CA ALA A 74 -10.97 -6.21 16.68
C ALA A 74 -10.51 -5.73 15.30
N ALA A 75 -10.21 -4.44 15.16
CA ALA A 75 -9.53 -3.95 13.99
C ALA A 75 -8.04 -4.32 13.99
N LEU A 76 -7.44 -4.37 12.81
CA LEU A 76 -6.01 -4.53 12.58
C LEU A 76 -5.46 -3.32 11.81
N VAL A 77 -4.45 -2.65 12.36
CA VAL A 77 -3.70 -1.60 11.68
C VAL A 77 -2.29 -2.09 11.37
N MET A 78 -1.88 -2.00 10.11
CA MET A 78 -0.53 -2.26 9.67
C MET A 78 0.20 -0.93 9.49
N MET A 79 1.21 -0.66 10.34
CA MET A 79 2.05 0.54 10.27
C MET A 79 3.38 0.24 9.60
N LEU A 80 3.59 0.81 8.42
CA LEU A 80 4.75 0.59 7.55
C LEU A 80 5.79 1.69 7.74
N HIS A 81 7.02 1.31 8.11
CA HIS A 81 8.13 2.24 8.29
C HIS A 81 8.59 2.86 6.96
N GLY A 82 9.15 4.05 7.01
CA GLY A 82 9.79 4.71 5.87
C GLY A 82 11.13 4.07 5.49
N GLY A 83 11.69 4.47 4.36
CA GLY A 83 13.02 4.03 3.92
C GLY A 83 14.08 4.26 5.02
N PHE A 84 15.00 3.31 5.18
CA PHE A 84 16.01 3.24 6.27
C PHE A 84 15.40 3.09 7.68
N GLY A 85 14.09 2.91 7.81
CA GLY A 85 13.39 2.63 9.05
C GLY A 85 13.50 1.17 9.49
N SER A 86 12.66 0.80 10.45
CA SER A 86 12.42 -0.56 10.91
C SER A 86 11.11 -0.64 11.69
N ALA A 87 10.60 -1.85 11.91
CA ALA A 87 9.46 -2.12 12.79
C ALA A 87 9.60 -1.42 14.15
N ALA A 88 10.74 -1.65 14.82
CA ALA A 88 11.01 -1.07 16.14
C ALA A 88 11.14 0.47 16.11
N GLN A 89 11.57 1.07 15.01
CA GLN A 89 11.59 2.52 14.89
C GLN A 89 10.17 3.06 14.73
N ALA A 90 9.34 2.46 13.87
CA ALA A 90 7.96 2.87 13.66
C ALA A 90 7.14 2.76 14.94
N GLU A 91 7.27 1.65 15.67
CA GLU A 91 6.62 1.43 16.97
C GLU A 91 6.92 2.56 17.96
N ARG A 92 8.19 2.96 18.10
CA ARG A 92 8.58 3.99 19.08
C ARG A 92 8.21 5.42 18.66
N SER A 93 8.05 5.69 17.35
CA SER A 93 8.03 7.07 16.85
C SER A 93 6.65 7.61 16.57
N TYR A 94 5.69 6.76 16.22
CA TYR A 94 4.42 7.23 15.65
C TYR A 94 3.20 7.07 16.55
N GLY A 95 3.36 6.60 17.80
CA GLY A 95 2.31 6.62 18.82
C GLY A 95 1.23 5.53 18.69
N TRP A 96 1.32 4.63 17.72
CA TRP A 96 0.28 3.65 17.41
C TRP A 96 0.00 2.65 18.54
N ASN A 97 0.99 2.30 19.40
CA ASN A 97 0.73 1.44 20.56
C ASN A 97 -0.24 2.11 21.56
N ALA A 98 -0.03 3.40 21.83
CA ALA A 98 -0.92 4.15 22.75
C ALA A 98 -2.33 4.26 22.18
N GLU A 99 -2.46 4.52 20.88
CA GLU A 99 -3.75 4.57 20.19
C GLU A 99 -4.43 3.18 20.19
N ALA A 100 -3.66 2.12 19.91
CA ALA A 100 -4.18 0.75 19.98
C ALA A 100 -4.70 0.37 21.37
N ASP A 101 -3.99 0.75 22.42
CA ASP A 101 -4.42 0.50 23.81
C ASP A 101 -5.69 1.29 24.16
N ALA A 102 -5.81 2.53 23.69
CA ALA A 102 -6.97 3.39 23.93
C ALA A 102 -8.23 2.91 23.18
N GLN A 103 -8.05 2.45 21.94
CA GLN A 103 -9.14 2.11 21.01
C GLN A 103 -9.36 0.60 20.84
N ARG A 104 -8.57 -0.25 21.51
CA ARG A 104 -8.71 -1.72 21.58
C ARG A 104 -8.57 -2.42 20.23
N PHE A 105 -7.64 -1.98 19.40
CA PHE A 105 -7.29 -2.65 18.14
C PHE A 105 -5.88 -3.24 18.19
N VAL A 106 -5.54 -4.10 17.25
CA VAL A 106 -4.20 -4.67 17.09
C VAL A 106 -3.39 -3.82 16.12
N VAL A 107 -2.13 -3.53 16.43
CA VAL A 107 -1.22 -2.92 15.47
C VAL A 107 -0.03 -3.82 15.17
N VAL A 108 0.34 -3.93 13.90
CA VAL A 108 1.52 -4.64 13.44
C VAL A 108 2.50 -3.69 12.77
N TYR A 109 3.80 -3.98 12.95
CA TYR A 109 4.91 -3.25 12.38
C TYR A 109 5.80 -4.24 11.63
N PRO A 110 5.58 -4.49 10.34
CA PRO A 110 6.45 -5.35 9.55
C PRO A 110 7.84 -4.72 9.32
N ASP A 111 8.89 -5.57 9.19
CA ASP A 111 10.22 -5.14 8.78
C ASP A 111 10.43 -5.33 7.28
N GLY A 112 10.69 -4.23 6.59
CA GLY A 112 11.05 -4.22 5.17
C GLY A 112 12.44 -4.81 4.93
N ALA A 113 12.57 -5.62 3.88
CA ALA A 113 13.83 -6.20 3.47
C ALA A 113 14.88 -5.10 3.21
N GLY A 114 16.05 -5.19 3.85
CA GLY A 114 17.07 -4.15 3.71
C GLY A 114 16.60 -2.75 4.13
N ARG A 115 15.63 -2.67 5.05
CA ARG A 115 15.08 -1.43 5.61
C ARG A 115 14.31 -0.58 4.59
N ALA A 116 13.67 -1.21 3.61
CA ALA A 116 12.87 -0.57 2.57
C ALA A 116 11.81 -1.54 2.05
N TRP A 117 10.89 -1.03 1.24
CA TRP A 117 9.81 -1.75 0.57
C TRP A 117 9.96 -1.65 -0.94
N ASN A 118 9.66 -2.72 -1.66
CA ASN A 118 9.48 -2.72 -3.10
C ASN A 118 8.09 -2.16 -3.44
N VAL A 119 8.04 -0.93 -3.89
CA VAL A 119 6.79 -0.22 -4.19
C VAL A 119 6.51 -0.09 -5.70
N GLY A 120 7.26 -0.84 -6.51
CA GLY A 120 7.22 -0.73 -7.96
C GLY A 120 8.13 0.38 -8.51
N GLY A 121 8.17 0.52 -9.85
CA GLY A 121 9.01 1.52 -10.51
C GLY A 121 10.52 1.41 -10.25
N GLY A 122 11.00 0.25 -9.75
CA GLY A 122 12.39 0.07 -9.34
C GLY A 122 12.75 0.67 -7.97
N CYS A 123 11.80 1.22 -7.25
CA CYS A 123 11.95 1.78 -5.90
C CYS A 123 11.44 0.80 -4.82
N CYS A 124 12.01 0.78 -3.64
CA CYS A 124 13.15 1.54 -3.19
C CYS A 124 14.22 0.60 -2.62
N GLY A 125 15.46 1.05 -2.67
CA GLY A 125 16.57 0.31 -2.08
C GLY A 125 16.82 -1.06 -2.69
N THR A 126 17.31 -1.99 -1.88
CA THR A 126 17.56 -3.37 -2.32
C THR A 126 16.28 -4.09 -2.75
N PRO A 127 15.17 -4.09 -1.99
CA PRO A 127 13.97 -4.83 -2.38
C PRO A 127 13.40 -4.37 -3.73
N GLY A 128 13.38 -3.08 -4.03
CA GLY A 128 12.94 -2.57 -5.33
C GLY A 128 13.84 -3.01 -6.49
N ARG A 129 15.16 -3.13 -6.26
CA ARG A 129 16.11 -3.59 -7.29
C ARG A 129 16.10 -5.10 -7.51
N THR A 130 15.79 -5.87 -6.48
CA THR A 130 15.82 -7.35 -6.52
C THR A 130 14.44 -7.97 -6.70
N GLY A 131 13.38 -7.15 -6.73
CA GLY A 131 12.02 -7.62 -6.96
C GLY A 131 11.46 -8.44 -5.78
N VAL A 132 11.82 -8.08 -4.53
CA VAL A 132 11.23 -8.74 -3.34
C VAL A 132 9.72 -8.58 -3.37
N ASP A 133 8.98 -9.66 -3.14
CA ASP A 133 7.53 -9.62 -3.04
C ASP A 133 7.08 -9.21 -1.64
N ASP A 134 7.11 -7.90 -1.39
CA ASP A 134 6.65 -7.33 -0.13
C ASP A 134 5.12 -7.38 0.00
N VAL A 135 4.38 -7.40 -1.11
CA VAL A 135 2.91 -7.55 -1.10
C VAL A 135 2.52 -8.91 -0.54
N ALA A 136 3.15 -9.99 -1.02
CA ALA A 136 2.90 -11.33 -0.49
C ALA A 136 3.28 -11.45 0.99
N PHE A 137 4.40 -10.86 1.41
CA PHE A 137 4.78 -10.83 2.84
C PHE A 137 3.74 -10.11 3.69
N LEU A 138 3.28 -8.92 3.30
CA LEU A 138 2.34 -8.13 4.08
C LEU A 138 0.95 -8.78 4.12
N ALA A 139 0.52 -9.43 3.04
CA ALA A 139 -0.69 -10.25 3.02
C ALA A 139 -0.58 -11.45 3.99
N ALA A 140 0.58 -12.10 4.03
CA ALA A 140 0.83 -13.19 4.97
C ALA A 140 0.84 -12.71 6.43
N VAL A 141 1.31 -11.50 6.71
CA VAL A 141 1.20 -10.88 8.06
C VAL A 141 -0.26 -10.72 8.47
N VAL A 142 -1.12 -10.19 7.61
CA VAL A 142 -2.56 -10.07 7.89
C VAL A 142 -3.14 -11.45 8.23
N HIS A 143 -2.90 -12.44 7.38
CA HIS A 143 -3.42 -13.80 7.58
C HIS A 143 -2.91 -14.45 8.88
N ASP A 144 -1.62 -14.29 9.22
CA ASP A 144 -1.05 -14.83 10.47
C ASP A 144 -1.71 -14.21 11.71
N VAL A 145 -2.03 -12.92 11.66
CA VAL A 145 -2.72 -12.23 12.77
C VAL A 145 -4.18 -12.67 12.89
N GLU A 146 -4.90 -12.82 11.78
CA GLU A 146 -6.28 -13.33 11.75
C GLU A 146 -6.39 -14.75 12.30
N LEU A 147 -5.38 -15.60 12.06
CA LEU A 147 -5.32 -16.95 12.65
C LEU A 147 -5.06 -16.92 14.16
N ALA A 148 -4.37 -15.91 14.66
CA ALA A 148 -3.93 -15.82 16.07
C ALA A 148 -4.86 -15.01 16.96
N LEU A 149 -5.62 -14.07 16.43
CA LEU A 149 -6.46 -13.12 17.16
C LEU A 149 -7.82 -12.94 16.45
N PRO A 150 -8.87 -12.53 17.20
CA PRO A 150 -10.21 -12.31 16.64
C PRO A 150 -10.27 -10.99 15.85
N ILE A 151 -9.63 -10.94 14.70
CA ILE A 151 -9.65 -9.78 13.82
C ILE A 151 -10.92 -9.78 12.98
N ASP A 152 -11.51 -8.59 12.81
CA ASP A 152 -12.59 -8.33 11.87
C ASP A 152 -12.01 -8.10 10.46
N PRO A 153 -12.24 -8.99 9.50
CA PRO A 153 -11.69 -8.83 8.15
C PRO A 153 -12.21 -7.57 7.42
N ALA A 154 -13.35 -7.01 7.85
CA ALA A 154 -13.83 -5.72 7.36
C ALA A 154 -13.10 -4.51 7.97
N ARG A 155 -12.23 -4.71 8.94
CA ARG A 155 -11.54 -3.65 9.68
C ARG A 155 -10.02 -3.85 9.67
N VAL A 156 -9.47 -4.17 8.51
CA VAL A 156 -8.03 -4.28 8.25
C VAL A 156 -7.56 -3.05 7.49
N TYR A 157 -6.55 -2.37 8.00
CA TYR A 157 -6.10 -1.07 7.53
C TYR A 157 -4.59 -1.03 7.36
N ALA A 158 -4.10 -0.23 6.39
CA ALA A 158 -2.67 -0.01 6.20
C ALA A 158 -2.33 1.49 6.22
N THR A 159 -1.26 1.82 6.91
CA THR A 159 -0.71 3.18 6.94
C THR A 159 0.81 3.13 6.92
N GLY A 160 1.44 4.25 6.64
CA GLY A 160 2.89 4.36 6.66
C GLY A 160 3.37 5.70 6.16
N ILE A 161 4.65 5.98 6.42
CA ILE A 161 5.30 7.21 5.99
C ILE A 161 6.27 6.94 4.84
N SER A 162 6.37 7.89 3.89
CA SER A 162 7.41 7.84 2.86
C SER A 162 7.33 6.53 2.06
N ASN A 163 8.41 5.76 1.96
CA ASN A 163 8.42 4.43 1.34
C ASN A 163 7.35 3.48 1.93
N GLY A 164 7.02 3.59 3.24
CA GLY A 164 5.91 2.85 3.85
C GLY A 164 4.53 3.35 3.40
N GLY A 165 4.36 4.65 3.21
CA GLY A 165 3.14 5.23 2.64
C GLY A 165 2.97 4.86 1.15
N MET A 166 4.09 4.82 0.38
CA MET A 166 4.08 4.29 -0.98
C MET A 166 3.68 2.81 -1.01
N MET A 167 4.13 2.03 -0.01
CA MET A 167 3.75 0.63 0.12
C MET A 167 2.26 0.47 0.48
N ALA A 168 1.67 1.38 1.27
CA ALA A 168 0.24 1.38 1.53
C ALA A 168 -0.57 1.62 0.23
N TYR A 169 -0.13 2.54 -0.64
CA TYR A 169 -0.70 2.68 -1.97
C TYR A 169 -0.52 1.41 -2.83
N ARG A 170 0.67 0.78 -2.78
CA ARG A 170 0.93 -0.45 -3.54
C ARG A 170 0.01 -1.59 -3.12
N LEU A 171 -0.22 -1.75 -1.81
CA LEU A 171 -1.15 -2.74 -1.27
C LEU A 171 -2.59 -2.51 -1.78
N ALA A 172 -3.05 -1.26 -1.84
CA ALA A 172 -4.36 -0.92 -2.39
C ALA A 172 -4.45 -1.09 -3.92
N CYS A 173 -3.32 -1.02 -4.64
CA CYS A 173 -3.27 -1.36 -6.06
C CYS A 173 -3.37 -2.86 -6.30
N ASP A 174 -2.70 -3.68 -5.50
CA ASP A 174 -2.46 -5.09 -5.80
C ASP A 174 -3.34 -6.05 -5.01
N THR A 175 -4.05 -5.56 -3.97
CA THR A 175 -4.88 -6.39 -3.09
C THR A 175 -6.20 -5.71 -2.73
N SER A 176 -7.18 -6.50 -2.33
CA SER A 176 -8.45 -6.04 -1.73
C SER A 176 -8.52 -6.33 -0.22
N LEU A 177 -7.37 -6.49 0.45
CA LEU A 177 -7.30 -6.87 1.86
C LEU A 177 -7.64 -5.73 2.83
N PHE A 178 -7.47 -4.48 2.39
CA PHE A 178 -7.55 -3.33 3.26
C PHE A 178 -8.85 -2.55 3.02
N ALA A 179 -9.58 -2.24 4.08
CA ALA A 179 -10.79 -1.42 4.04
C ALA A 179 -10.47 0.07 3.80
N ALA A 180 -9.34 0.53 4.35
CA ALA A 180 -8.84 1.88 4.13
C ALA A 180 -7.31 1.93 4.23
N ILE A 181 -6.72 2.95 3.59
CA ILE A 181 -5.29 3.25 3.68
C ILE A 181 -5.04 4.70 4.14
N GLY A 182 -3.94 4.89 4.91
CA GLY A 182 -3.54 6.18 5.45
C GLY A 182 -2.09 6.53 5.09
N PRO A 183 -1.72 6.81 3.82
CA PRO A 183 -0.36 7.16 3.44
C PRO A 183 0.01 8.58 3.88
N ASP A 184 1.16 8.72 4.55
CA ASP A 184 1.75 10.01 4.92
C ASP A 184 3.03 10.28 4.14
N SER A 185 3.24 11.53 3.69
CA SER A 185 4.45 11.98 2.99
C SER A 185 4.86 11.02 1.86
N ALA A 186 3.89 10.61 1.04
CA ALA A 186 4.05 9.55 0.05
C ALA A 186 3.41 9.89 -1.30
N THR A 187 3.95 9.35 -2.38
CA THR A 187 3.38 9.32 -3.72
C THR A 187 3.19 7.88 -4.19
N LEU A 188 2.54 7.66 -5.31
CA LEU A 188 2.39 6.34 -5.94
C LEU A 188 3.49 6.15 -6.99
N LEU A 189 4.23 5.04 -6.90
CA LEU A 189 5.22 4.64 -7.89
C LEU A 189 4.82 3.31 -8.55
N GLY A 190 5.29 3.13 -9.78
CA GLY A 190 4.93 1.97 -10.60
C GLY A 190 3.50 2.02 -11.12
N ASP A 191 3.15 1.03 -11.93
CA ASP A 191 1.83 0.96 -12.56
C ASP A 191 0.75 0.54 -11.56
N CYS A 192 -0.40 1.21 -11.62
CA CYS A 192 -1.61 0.87 -10.88
C CYS A 192 -2.82 1.02 -11.82
N PRO A 193 -2.94 0.14 -12.82
CA PRO A 193 -3.91 0.31 -13.90
C PRO A 193 -5.36 0.08 -13.43
N THR A 194 -5.56 -0.72 -12.40
CA THR A 194 -6.86 -1.08 -11.86
C THR A 194 -6.84 -1.07 -10.33
N PRO A 195 -6.72 0.12 -9.70
CA PRO A 195 -6.73 0.20 -8.24
C PRO A 195 -8.04 -0.39 -7.69
N HIS A 196 -7.92 -1.14 -6.60
CA HIS A 196 -9.10 -1.62 -5.89
C HIS A 196 -9.78 -0.45 -5.17
N PRO A 197 -11.12 -0.36 -5.22
CA PRO A 197 -11.87 0.64 -4.47
C PRO A 197 -11.59 0.54 -2.97
N VAL A 198 -11.10 1.64 -2.37
CA VAL A 198 -10.68 1.69 -0.96
C VAL A 198 -10.79 3.12 -0.42
N SER A 199 -11.16 3.29 0.84
CA SER A 199 -11.10 4.61 1.45
C SER A 199 -9.65 5.06 1.66
N VAL A 200 -9.34 6.32 1.30
CA VAL A 200 -7.98 6.87 1.36
C VAL A 200 -7.96 8.17 2.15
N LEU A 201 -7.10 8.25 3.17
CA LEU A 201 -6.73 9.50 3.81
C LEU A 201 -5.24 9.72 3.62
N ALA A 202 -4.86 10.62 2.71
CA ALA A 202 -3.47 11.00 2.48
C ALA A 202 -3.12 12.26 3.27
N ILE A 203 -1.93 12.30 3.90
CA ILE A 203 -1.39 13.47 4.59
C ILE A 203 -0.09 13.88 3.92
N HIS A 204 0.09 15.20 3.63
CA HIS A 204 1.32 15.65 2.99
C HIS A 204 1.65 17.11 3.29
N GLY A 205 2.94 17.41 3.47
CA GLY A 205 3.47 18.74 3.65
C GLY A 205 3.85 19.42 2.33
N THR A 206 3.52 20.69 2.14
CA THR A 206 3.84 21.42 0.88
C THR A 206 5.33 21.75 0.71
N ALA A 207 6.14 21.67 1.78
CA ALA A 207 7.58 21.86 1.73
C ALA A 207 8.38 20.54 1.82
N ASP A 208 7.73 19.41 1.50
CA ASP A 208 8.40 18.11 1.43
C ASP A 208 9.38 18.09 0.25
N HIS A 209 10.68 18.03 0.56
CA HIS A 209 11.77 17.97 -0.43
C HIS A 209 12.14 16.56 -0.84
N ASN A 210 11.72 15.53 -0.08
CA ASN A 210 11.98 14.14 -0.43
C ASN A 210 10.99 13.62 -1.47
N ILE A 211 9.71 14.00 -1.29
CA ILE A 211 8.61 13.69 -2.20
C ILE A 211 7.85 15.00 -2.43
N PRO A 212 8.18 15.74 -3.51
CA PRO A 212 7.59 17.04 -3.75
C PRO A 212 6.06 16.97 -3.90
N TYR A 213 5.36 17.89 -3.21
CA TYR A 213 3.91 17.99 -3.27
C TYR A 213 3.39 18.14 -4.70
N ASP A 214 4.10 18.91 -5.51
CA ASP A 214 3.74 19.19 -6.92
C ASP A 214 4.27 18.12 -7.88
N GLY A 215 4.89 17.05 -7.37
CA GLY A 215 5.47 15.96 -8.15
C GLY A 215 6.87 16.28 -8.69
N GLY A 216 7.41 15.35 -9.48
CA GLY A 216 8.76 15.40 -10.00
C GLY A 216 9.80 14.84 -9.05
N GLU A 217 11.10 14.98 -9.43
CA GLU A 217 12.22 14.41 -8.68
C GLU A 217 12.49 15.17 -7.38
N GLY A 218 12.41 14.46 -6.25
CA GLY A 218 12.79 14.99 -4.94
C GLY A 218 14.30 15.14 -4.77
N SER A 219 14.71 16.07 -3.90
CA SER A 219 16.12 16.31 -3.56
C SER A 219 16.67 15.36 -2.49
N GLY A 220 15.83 14.49 -1.91
CA GLY A 220 16.22 13.50 -0.93
C GLY A 220 17.15 12.41 -1.49
N PHE A 221 17.73 11.60 -0.60
CA PHE A 221 18.70 10.56 -0.98
C PHE A 221 18.17 9.58 -2.04
N ALA A 222 16.90 9.20 -1.95
CA ALA A 222 16.29 8.21 -2.84
C ALA A 222 15.90 8.78 -4.23
N LYS A 223 15.97 10.10 -4.41
CA LYS A 223 15.61 10.76 -5.68
C LYS A 223 14.27 10.29 -6.22
N ILE A 224 13.26 10.29 -5.35
CA ILE A 224 11.91 9.86 -5.71
C ILE A 224 11.37 10.80 -6.78
N ASP A 225 11.02 10.24 -7.94
CA ASP A 225 10.37 10.95 -9.04
C ASP A 225 8.97 10.35 -9.21
N GLY A 226 7.94 11.12 -8.94
CA GLY A 226 6.57 10.63 -8.94
C GLY A 226 5.54 11.71 -9.28
N PRO A 227 4.28 11.30 -9.48
CA PRO A 227 3.19 12.22 -9.69
C PRO A 227 2.97 13.14 -8.48
N SER A 228 2.35 14.30 -8.73
CA SER A 228 1.95 15.21 -7.66
C SER A 228 0.95 14.56 -6.72
N ILE A 229 0.97 14.99 -5.46
CA ILE A 229 0.07 14.43 -4.44
C ILE A 229 -1.42 14.66 -4.78
N PRO A 230 -1.83 15.83 -5.30
CA PRO A 230 -3.19 16.01 -5.82
C PRO A 230 -3.54 15.05 -6.97
N ALA A 231 -2.58 14.71 -7.85
CA ALA A 231 -2.82 13.77 -8.93
C ALA A 231 -3.02 12.32 -8.42
N VAL A 232 -2.24 11.89 -7.43
CA VAL A 232 -2.45 10.58 -6.77
C VAL A 232 -3.82 10.56 -6.09
N ASN A 233 -4.20 11.60 -5.36
CA ASN A 233 -5.51 11.68 -4.74
C ASN A 233 -6.65 11.65 -5.79
N GLN A 234 -6.47 12.33 -6.94
CA GLN A 234 -7.42 12.30 -8.07
C GLN A 234 -7.55 10.89 -8.67
N LEU A 235 -6.46 10.10 -8.74
CA LEU A 235 -6.51 8.72 -9.22
C LEU A 235 -7.48 7.89 -8.37
N TRP A 236 -7.37 7.96 -7.04
CA TRP A 236 -8.26 7.22 -6.13
C TRP A 236 -9.70 7.73 -6.20
N ARG A 237 -9.93 9.06 -6.28
CA ARG A 237 -11.28 9.59 -6.49
C ARG A 237 -11.92 9.06 -7.78
N THR A 238 -11.11 8.94 -8.83
CA THR A 238 -11.59 8.40 -10.12
C THR A 238 -11.91 6.91 -10.02
N ALA A 239 -11.01 6.13 -9.40
CA ALA A 239 -11.18 4.69 -9.21
C ALA A 239 -12.43 4.36 -8.38
N ASP A 240 -12.70 5.16 -7.35
CA ASP A 240 -13.83 4.98 -6.45
C ASP A 240 -15.13 5.64 -6.94
N GLY A 241 -15.07 6.38 -8.04
CA GLY A 241 -16.25 7.07 -8.59
C GLY A 241 -16.81 8.16 -7.69
N CYS A 242 -15.92 8.89 -7.00
CA CYS A 242 -16.30 9.87 -5.98
C CYS A 242 -16.91 11.15 -6.58
N ASP A 243 -17.72 11.82 -5.78
CA ASP A 243 -18.19 13.19 -6.03
C ASP A 243 -17.01 14.19 -6.05
N PRO A 244 -17.20 15.39 -6.63
CA PRO A 244 -16.20 16.46 -6.51
C PRO A 244 -15.88 16.76 -5.04
N PRO A 245 -14.60 16.96 -4.68
CA PRO A 245 -14.22 17.19 -3.30
C PRO A 245 -14.69 18.56 -2.80
N THR A 246 -15.01 18.61 -1.52
CA THR A 246 -15.15 19.85 -0.75
C THR A 246 -13.90 20.08 0.08
N SER A 247 -13.57 21.35 0.36
CA SER A 247 -12.37 21.68 1.13
C SER A 247 -12.70 22.59 2.31
N SER A 248 -11.99 22.37 3.41
CA SER A 248 -11.98 23.22 4.60
C SER A 248 -10.54 23.61 4.96
N VAL A 249 -10.36 24.75 5.61
CA VAL A 249 -9.05 25.26 6.02
C VAL A 249 -9.08 25.62 7.50
N ALA A 250 -8.12 25.09 8.25
CA ALA A 250 -7.91 25.39 9.65
C ALA A 250 -6.41 25.70 9.89
N GLY A 251 -6.07 26.98 9.95
CA GLY A 251 -4.67 27.43 10.06
C GLY A 251 -3.85 27.02 8.84
N GLN A 252 -2.82 26.19 9.05
CA GLN A 252 -1.96 25.65 7.98
C GLN A 252 -2.51 24.36 7.36
N VAL A 253 -3.59 23.81 7.90
CA VAL A 253 -4.16 22.53 7.44
C VAL A 253 -5.31 22.79 6.49
N THR A 254 -5.23 22.23 5.29
CA THR A 254 -6.32 22.16 4.33
C THR A 254 -6.75 20.70 4.20
N THR A 255 -8.02 20.42 4.46
CA THR A 255 -8.61 19.09 4.26
C THR A 255 -9.53 19.13 3.05
N SER A 256 -9.29 18.26 2.09
CA SER A 256 -10.10 18.08 0.87
C SER A 256 -10.73 16.71 0.90
N THR A 257 -12.06 16.63 0.99
CA THR A 257 -12.81 15.39 1.20
C THR A 257 -13.79 15.15 0.06
N ALA A 258 -13.75 13.97 -0.53
CA ALA A 258 -14.67 13.50 -1.57
C ALA A 258 -15.42 12.25 -1.08
N SER A 259 -16.76 12.31 -1.10
CA SER A 259 -17.60 11.14 -0.81
C SER A 259 -17.71 10.24 -2.05
N CYS A 260 -17.70 8.93 -1.82
CA CYS A 260 -17.71 7.93 -2.87
C CYS A 260 -18.83 6.88 -2.65
N PRO A 261 -19.28 6.17 -3.70
CA PRO A 261 -20.25 5.10 -3.57
C PRO A 261 -19.83 4.02 -2.56
N GLY A 262 -20.80 3.42 -1.88
CA GLY A 262 -20.54 2.38 -0.87
C GLY A 262 -19.96 2.90 0.45
N GLY A 263 -20.12 4.18 0.75
CA GLY A 263 -19.68 4.79 2.01
C GLY A 263 -18.16 5.04 2.09
N ARG A 264 -17.44 4.88 0.98
CA ARG A 264 -16.00 5.19 0.92
C ARG A 264 -15.76 6.70 0.86
N THR A 265 -14.55 7.10 1.24
CA THR A 265 -14.12 8.50 1.22
C THR A 265 -12.68 8.57 0.71
N VAL A 266 -12.39 9.56 -0.14
CA VAL A 266 -11.02 9.91 -0.53
C VAL A 266 -10.72 11.32 -0.01
N GLU A 267 -9.76 11.39 0.91
CA GLU A 267 -9.39 12.61 1.62
C GLU A 267 -7.91 12.93 1.42
N LEU A 268 -7.60 14.22 1.33
CA LEU A 268 -6.24 14.75 1.33
C LEU A 268 -6.12 15.84 2.37
N ILE A 269 -5.25 15.64 3.35
CA ILE A 269 -4.82 16.65 4.30
C ILE A 269 -3.49 17.23 3.83
N THR A 270 -3.51 18.52 3.49
CA THR A 270 -2.33 19.29 3.08
C THR A 270 -1.91 20.22 4.20
N ILE A 271 -0.63 20.17 4.60
CA ILE A 271 -0.08 21.01 5.65
C ILE A 271 0.88 22.03 5.03
N ALA A 272 0.48 23.30 4.99
CA ALA A 272 1.28 24.36 4.39
C ALA A 272 2.60 24.57 5.14
N GLY A 273 3.73 24.51 4.40
CA GLY A 273 5.07 24.71 4.93
C GLY A 273 5.64 23.51 5.73
N ALA A 274 4.89 22.42 5.93
CA ALA A 274 5.45 21.22 6.55
C ALA A 274 6.34 20.45 5.56
N GLY A 275 7.39 19.83 6.08
CA GLY A 275 8.32 19.01 5.33
C GLY A 275 7.98 17.51 5.40
N HIS A 276 8.99 16.67 5.16
CA HIS A 276 8.88 15.19 5.16
C HIS A 276 8.88 14.64 6.59
N GLN A 277 7.71 14.42 7.17
CA GLN A 277 7.54 14.09 8.58
C GLN A 277 6.18 13.46 8.87
N TRP A 278 6.05 12.77 10.01
CA TRP A 278 4.78 12.29 10.55
C TRP A 278 4.23 13.34 11.52
N PRO A 279 3.13 14.03 11.22
CA PRO A 279 2.58 15.07 12.07
C PRO A 279 2.25 14.57 13.50
N GLY A 280 2.58 15.35 14.51
CA GLY A 280 2.34 15.00 15.90
C GLY A 280 3.35 14.01 16.50
N SER A 281 4.21 13.39 15.69
CA SER A 281 5.17 12.40 16.20
C SER A 281 6.33 13.00 16.99
N THR A 282 7.02 12.13 17.72
CA THR A 282 8.35 12.45 18.22
C THR A 282 9.36 12.34 17.08
N LYS A 283 10.36 13.25 17.00
CA LYS A 283 11.40 13.22 15.96
C LYS A 283 12.15 11.89 15.98
N GLY A 284 11.86 10.99 15.04
CA GLY A 284 12.30 9.61 15.08
C GLY A 284 13.74 9.35 14.65
N ARG A 285 14.41 10.27 13.90
CA ARG A 285 15.79 10.11 13.45
C ARG A 285 16.47 11.45 13.16
N GLN A 286 17.81 11.44 13.17
CA GLN A 286 18.61 12.60 12.77
C GLN A 286 18.37 12.91 11.28
N GLY A 287 18.17 14.18 10.97
CA GLY A 287 17.92 14.66 9.60
C GLY A 287 16.45 14.58 9.13
N ALA A 288 15.53 14.04 9.94
CA ALA A 288 14.11 14.17 9.67
C ALA A 288 13.63 15.61 9.87
N ASP A 289 12.65 16.05 9.09
CA ASP A 289 12.00 17.33 9.29
C ASP A 289 11.27 17.38 10.64
N THR A 290 11.09 18.58 11.17
CA THR A 290 10.38 18.77 12.43
C THR A 290 8.90 18.43 12.25
N PRO A 291 8.33 17.51 13.06
CA PRO A 291 6.93 17.18 12.98
C PRO A 291 6.05 18.41 13.23
N TYR A 292 5.02 18.56 12.40
CA TYR A 292 4.02 19.62 12.59
C TYR A 292 3.18 19.32 13.84
N PRO A 293 3.15 20.23 14.83
CA PRO A 293 2.50 19.96 16.11
C PRO A 293 0.99 20.20 16.13
N GLY A 294 0.44 20.81 15.07
CA GLY A 294 -0.97 21.19 14.98
C GLY A 294 -1.90 20.09 14.45
N LEU A 295 -1.36 18.88 14.22
CA LEU A 295 -2.11 17.69 13.78
C LEU A 295 -1.47 16.46 14.42
N ASP A 296 -2.28 15.56 14.97
CA ASP A 296 -1.86 14.20 15.33
C ASP A 296 -2.28 13.23 14.21
N ALA A 297 -1.33 12.85 13.37
CA ALA A 297 -1.61 12.00 12.22
C ALA A 297 -2.13 10.62 12.64
N THR A 298 -1.64 10.08 13.75
CA THR A 298 -2.04 8.77 14.25
C THR A 298 -3.50 8.77 14.67
N GLN A 299 -3.91 9.76 15.44
CA GLN A 299 -5.31 9.92 15.86
C GLN A 299 -6.22 10.15 14.64
N VAL A 300 -5.86 11.07 13.75
CA VAL A 300 -6.69 11.41 12.58
C VAL A 300 -6.85 10.23 11.63
N ILE A 301 -5.77 9.48 11.38
CA ILE A 301 -5.82 8.27 10.54
C ILE A 301 -6.66 7.19 11.22
N TRP A 302 -6.54 7.01 12.54
CA TRP A 302 -7.38 6.05 13.25
C TRP A 302 -8.87 6.42 13.19
N GLU A 303 -9.22 7.68 13.45
CA GLU A 303 -10.61 8.16 13.36
C GLU A 303 -11.19 7.92 11.97
N PHE A 304 -10.39 8.17 10.92
CA PHE A 304 -10.76 7.86 9.54
C PHE A 304 -10.96 6.36 9.33
N PHE A 305 -10.05 5.52 9.78
CA PHE A 305 -10.16 4.05 9.66
C PHE A 305 -11.39 3.50 10.37
N ALA A 306 -11.64 3.96 11.60
CA ALA A 306 -12.79 3.51 12.39
C ALA A 306 -14.13 3.87 11.73
N ALA A 307 -14.18 4.95 10.95
CA ALA A 307 -15.35 5.38 10.20
C ALA A 307 -15.54 4.65 8.85
N HIS A 308 -14.52 3.95 8.35
CA HIS A 308 -14.52 3.35 7.00
C HIS A 308 -14.16 1.85 7.01
N PRO A 309 -14.97 0.98 7.65
CA PRO A 309 -14.85 -0.46 7.47
C PRO A 309 -15.19 -0.85 6.03
N ALA A 310 -14.73 -2.01 5.57
CA ALA A 310 -15.17 -2.58 4.30
C ALA A 310 -16.68 -2.88 4.35
N ALA A 311 -17.37 -2.69 3.21
CA ALA A 311 -18.81 -2.90 3.09
C ALA A 311 -19.21 -4.40 3.11
#